data_dd70108fabb1e149b672647a9fe3bfbb
#
_entry.id   dd70108fabb1e149b672647a9fe3bfbb
#
_cell.length_a   1.000
_cell.length_b   1.000
_cell.length_c   1.000
_cell.angle_alpha   90.00
_cell.angle_beta   90.00
_cell.angle_gamma   90.00
#
_symmetry.space_group_name_H-M   'P 1'
#
loop_
_entity.id
_entity.type
_entity.pdbx_description
1 polymer ?
#
loop_
_entity_poly.entity_id
_entity_poly.type
_entity_poly.pdbx_seq_one_letter_code
_entity_poly.pdbx_strand_id
1 'polypeptide(L)'
;MENIILIGASGFVGTRLIELLKKTGYQVKNIDKNNSPVYSEITTITDIRDKEKLKILLQGQDLVILLAAEHRDDVLPTSLYYDVNVKGTCNVLEAMDDCGIKKIIFISSVAVYGLNKNNPNEEYPVDPFNHYGKSKWQAEEALRAWYNKNSNTKTLTIIRPSVIFGERNRGNVYNLLKQISTGLFLKVGSCNNKKSMAYVGNIVSLLAYLIENTQGYNVYNYSDKPDLSMNELINEVEKSLGRKILSVKVPYILGMLGGYCFDVLAKITGEKPSVSSVRVKKFCATTQFDATRVSKIFKAPFSLVEGLEQTIRFEFVDKKTDEIVFASE
;
A
#
# COMPACT_ATOMS: atom_id res chain seq x y z
N MET A 1 8.73 -5.62 -26.97
CA MET A 1 8.22 -5.55 -25.59
C MET A 1 9.21 -4.80 -24.73
N GLU A 2 8.74 -3.94 -23.83
CA GLU A 2 9.61 -3.21 -22.90
C GLU A 2 10.26 -4.18 -21.91
N ASN A 3 11.55 -3.99 -21.62
CA ASN A 3 12.27 -4.68 -20.54
C ASN A 3 11.95 -3.96 -19.22
N ILE A 4 11.26 -4.63 -18.31
CA ILE A 4 10.77 -4.04 -17.08
C ILE A 4 11.61 -4.51 -15.91
N ILE A 5 12.11 -3.55 -15.12
CA ILE A 5 12.73 -3.85 -13.85
C ILE A 5 11.87 -3.36 -12.70
N LEU A 6 11.58 -4.27 -11.78
CA LEU A 6 10.88 -4.00 -10.53
C LEU A 6 11.90 -3.83 -9.43
N ILE A 7 11.74 -2.81 -8.59
CA ILE A 7 12.60 -2.60 -7.42
C ILE A 7 11.74 -2.69 -6.17
N GLY A 8 12.00 -3.68 -5.31
CA GLY A 8 11.23 -3.98 -4.12
C GLY A 8 10.03 -4.91 -4.37
N ALA A 9 10.13 -5.84 -5.33
CA ALA A 9 9.00 -6.67 -5.72
C ALA A 9 8.98 -8.08 -5.09
N SER A 10 9.81 -8.36 -4.09
CA SER A 10 9.72 -9.61 -3.32
C SER A 10 8.57 -9.60 -2.30
N GLY A 11 7.93 -8.46 -2.09
CA GLY A 11 6.81 -8.27 -1.17
C GLY A 11 5.44 -8.59 -1.78
N PHE A 12 4.40 -8.24 -1.04
CA PHE A 12 3.00 -8.56 -1.32
C PHE A 12 2.50 -8.07 -2.70
N VAL A 13 2.65 -6.79 -3.00
CA VAL A 13 2.21 -6.20 -4.28
C VAL A 13 3.09 -6.68 -5.42
N GLY A 14 4.41 -6.68 -5.20
CA GLY A 14 5.37 -7.03 -6.25
C GLY A 14 5.26 -8.46 -6.73
N THR A 15 5.08 -9.44 -5.83
CA THR A 15 4.87 -10.85 -6.19
C THR A 15 3.66 -11.04 -7.10
N ARG A 16 2.54 -10.36 -6.80
CA ARG A 16 1.32 -10.40 -7.63
C ARG A 16 1.53 -9.69 -8.98
N LEU A 17 2.27 -8.59 -8.98
CA LEU A 17 2.59 -7.86 -10.21
C LEU A 17 3.48 -8.71 -11.13
N ILE A 18 4.52 -9.36 -10.60
CA ILE A 18 5.37 -10.28 -11.37
C ILE A 18 4.53 -11.39 -12.01
N GLU A 19 3.63 -12.00 -11.23
CA GLU A 19 2.74 -13.03 -11.73
C GLU A 19 1.92 -12.55 -12.94
N LEU A 20 1.31 -11.38 -12.82
CA LEU A 20 0.49 -10.80 -13.91
C LEU A 20 1.35 -10.46 -15.12
N LEU A 21 2.49 -9.81 -14.95
CA LEU A 21 3.36 -9.41 -16.05
C LEU A 21 3.96 -10.62 -16.80
N LYS A 22 4.35 -11.67 -16.08
CA LYS A 22 4.81 -12.93 -16.72
C LYS A 22 3.68 -13.59 -17.53
N LYS A 23 2.45 -13.61 -17.03
CA LYS A 23 1.29 -14.16 -17.75
C LYS A 23 0.95 -13.36 -19.02
N THR A 24 1.23 -12.08 -19.04
CA THR A 24 1.03 -11.21 -20.20
C THR A 24 2.24 -11.10 -21.11
N GLY A 25 3.31 -11.87 -20.84
CA GLY A 25 4.45 -12.05 -21.73
C GLY A 25 5.59 -11.03 -21.56
N TYR A 26 5.53 -10.16 -20.54
CA TYR A 26 6.63 -9.19 -20.29
C TYR A 26 7.90 -9.87 -19.78
N GLN A 27 9.05 -9.35 -20.22
CA GLN A 27 10.36 -9.66 -19.65
C GLN A 27 10.55 -8.86 -18.36
N VAL A 28 10.61 -9.53 -17.22
CA VAL A 28 10.64 -8.90 -15.89
C VAL A 28 11.89 -9.33 -15.13
N LYS A 29 12.59 -8.37 -14.53
CA LYS A 29 13.62 -8.57 -13.52
C LYS A 29 13.17 -7.94 -12.19
N ASN A 30 13.64 -8.49 -11.08
CA ASN A 30 13.39 -7.95 -9.75
C ASN A 30 14.71 -7.67 -9.02
N ILE A 31 14.79 -6.50 -8.39
CA ILE A 31 15.81 -6.13 -7.42
C ILE A 31 15.14 -5.96 -6.07
N ASP A 32 15.62 -6.64 -5.04
CA ASP A 32 15.09 -6.48 -3.68
C ASP A 32 16.19 -6.77 -2.65
N LYS A 33 16.09 -6.20 -1.45
CA LYS A 33 16.97 -6.51 -0.32
C LYS A 33 16.79 -7.95 0.18
N ASN A 34 15.62 -8.52 -0.06
CA ASN A 34 15.27 -9.89 0.29
C ASN A 34 15.05 -10.74 -0.97
N ASN A 35 15.37 -12.01 -0.89
CA ASN A 35 15.02 -12.92 -1.98
C ASN A 35 13.49 -13.05 -2.09
N SER A 36 12.98 -13.20 -3.32
CA SER A 36 11.57 -13.47 -3.51
C SER A 36 11.24 -14.90 -3.08
N PRO A 37 10.20 -15.11 -2.28
CA PRO A 37 9.77 -16.45 -1.89
C PRO A 37 9.13 -17.23 -3.06
N VAL A 38 8.77 -16.54 -4.17
CA VAL A 38 8.07 -17.14 -5.32
C VAL A 38 8.90 -17.06 -6.59
N TYR A 39 9.64 -15.96 -6.79
CA TYR A 39 10.36 -15.64 -8.04
C TYR A 39 11.84 -15.38 -7.78
N SER A 40 12.50 -16.31 -7.06
CA SER A 40 13.93 -16.21 -6.76
C SER A 40 14.80 -16.20 -8.02
N GLU A 41 14.36 -16.86 -9.08
CA GLU A 41 15.09 -17.00 -10.34
C GLU A 41 15.26 -15.70 -11.13
N ILE A 42 14.38 -14.71 -10.91
CA ILE A 42 14.45 -13.38 -11.53
C ILE A 42 14.81 -12.28 -10.53
N THR A 43 15.11 -12.65 -9.27
CA THR A 43 15.40 -11.71 -8.20
C THR A 43 16.90 -11.60 -7.95
N THR A 44 17.43 -10.40 -8.09
CA THR A 44 18.78 -10.07 -7.66
C THR A 44 18.73 -9.39 -6.31
N ILE A 45 19.42 -9.99 -5.32
CA ILE A 45 19.47 -9.45 -3.96
C ILE A 45 20.37 -8.23 -3.92
N THR A 46 19.78 -7.05 -3.75
CA THR A 46 20.50 -5.77 -3.69
C THR A 46 19.68 -4.74 -2.94
N ASP A 47 20.33 -3.98 -2.07
CA ASP A 47 19.71 -2.87 -1.38
C ASP A 47 19.61 -1.65 -2.31
N ILE A 48 18.48 -0.95 -2.29
CA ILE A 48 18.25 0.29 -3.07
C ILE A 48 19.26 1.40 -2.72
N ARG A 49 19.96 1.29 -1.59
CA ARG A 49 21.02 2.22 -1.16
C ARG A 49 22.37 1.94 -1.84
N ASP A 50 22.54 0.79 -2.51
CA ASP A 50 23.76 0.43 -3.26
C ASP A 50 23.70 0.96 -4.69
N LYS A 51 24.11 2.22 -4.86
CA LYS A 51 24.04 2.95 -6.12
C LYS A 51 24.84 2.26 -7.25
N GLU A 52 26.01 1.74 -6.95
CA GLU A 52 26.89 1.14 -7.97
C GLU A 52 26.27 -0.16 -8.54
N LYS A 53 25.69 -0.98 -7.69
CA LYS A 53 24.97 -2.17 -8.16
C LYS A 53 23.71 -1.80 -8.95
N LEU A 54 22.96 -0.77 -8.54
CA LEU A 54 21.80 -0.30 -9.31
C LEU A 54 22.19 0.08 -10.73
N LYS A 55 23.29 0.81 -10.95
CA LYS A 55 23.77 1.18 -12.28
C LYS A 55 24.02 -0.03 -13.18
N ILE A 56 24.60 -1.09 -12.62
CA ILE A 56 24.85 -2.33 -13.38
C ILE A 56 23.53 -3.03 -13.72
N LEU A 57 22.65 -3.14 -12.74
CA LEU A 57 21.41 -3.93 -12.88
C LEU A 57 20.34 -3.24 -13.74
N LEU A 58 20.36 -1.91 -13.84
CA LEU A 58 19.44 -1.15 -14.67
C LEU A 58 19.84 -1.09 -16.16
N GLN A 59 21.03 -1.56 -16.53
CA GLN A 59 21.44 -1.57 -17.93
C GLN A 59 20.49 -2.36 -18.82
N GLY A 60 20.11 -1.77 -19.95
CA GLY A 60 19.22 -2.40 -20.94
C GLY A 60 17.77 -2.55 -20.50
N GLN A 61 17.35 -1.80 -19.46
CA GLN A 61 15.94 -1.73 -19.07
C GLN A 61 15.26 -0.50 -19.67
N ASP A 62 13.96 -0.61 -19.97
CA ASP A 62 13.17 0.46 -20.58
C ASP A 62 12.32 1.20 -19.55
N LEU A 63 11.87 0.47 -18.51
CA LEU A 63 10.95 0.95 -17.47
C LEU A 63 11.37 0.47 -16.08
N VAL A 64 11.34 1.38 -15.12
CA VAL A 64 11.45 1.07 -13.68
C VAL A 64 10.06 1.14 -13.02
N ILE A 65 9.68 0.10 -12.27
CA ILE A 65 8.55 0.15 -11.33
C ILE A 65 9.13 0.09 -9.92
N LEU A 66 9.04 1.22 -9.20
CA LEU A 66 9.63 1.38 -7.88
C LEU A 66 8.59 1.12 -6.78
N LEU A 67 8.69 -0.06 -6.17
CA LEU A 67 7.85 -0.54 -5.07
C LEU A 67 8.58 -0.50 -3.73
N ALA A 68 9.92 -0.46 -3.74
CA ALA A 68 10.73 -0.50 -2.53
C ALA A 68 10.39 0.67 -1.61
N ALA A 69 10.10 0.35 -0.35
CA ALA A 69 9.86 1.33 0.70
C ALA A 69 10.05 0.71 2.09
N GLU A 70 10.51 1.52 3.01
CA GLU A 70 10.28 1.25 4.42
C GLU A 70 8.94 1.87 4.81
N HIS A 71 7.98 1.04 5.25
CA HIS A 71 6.56 1.43 5.38
C HIS A 71 5.93 1.06 6.74
N ARG A 72 6.59 0.27 7.57
CA ARG A 72 6.10 -0.08 8.91
C ARG A 72 6.01 1.16 9.80
N ASP A 73 5.06 1.19 10.74
CA ASP A 73 4.82 2.37 11.60
C ASP A 73 5.88 2.55 12.72
N ASP A 74 6.66 1.51 13.03
CA ASP A 74 7.56 1.43 14.19
C ASP A 74 9.05 1.25 13.85
N VAL A 75 9.45 1.70 12.66
CA VAL A 75 10.83 1.56 12.19
C VAL A 75 11.81 2.39 13.04
N LEU A 76 12.85 1.75 13.53
CA LEU A 76 13.95 2.36 14.25
C LEU A 76 15.30 1.94 13.65
N PRO A 77 16.25 2.88 13.47
CA PRO A 77 16.09 4.33 13.69
C PRO A 77 15.18 4.96 12.63
N THR A 78 14.53 6.07 12.97
CA THR A 78 13.61 6.77 12.05
C THR A 78 14.30 7.31 10.78
N SER A 79 15.63 7.47 10.81
CA SER A 79 16.42 7.81 9.62
C SER A 79 16.26 6.79 8.50
N LEU A 80 15.94 5.53 8.81
CA LEU A 80 15.79 4.47 7.83
C LEU A 80 14.66 4.75 6.82
N TYR A 81 13.58 5.44 7.23
CA TYR A 81 12.56 5.90 6.29
C TYR A 81 13.15 6.81 5.20
N TYR A 82 14.04 7.72 5.58
CA TYR A 82 14.64 8.68 4.65
C TYR A 82 15.78 8.05 3.85
N ASP A 83 16.56 7.17 4.47
CA ASP A 83 17.66 6.47 3.79
C ASP A 83 17.13 5.54 2.69
N VAL A 84 16.03 4.83 2.93
CA VAL A 84 15.43 3.92 1.94
C VAL A 84 14.52 4.69 0.97
N ASN A 85 13.51 5.43 1.51
CA ASN A 85 12.48 5.99 0.65
C ASN A 85 12.93 7.23 -0.14
N VAL A 86 13.86 8.04 0.41
CA VAL A 86 14.32 9.26 -0.24
C VAL A 86 15.66 9.04 -0.93
N LYS A 87 16.72 8.71 -0.18
CA LYS A 87 18.06 8.50 -0.76
C LYS A 87 18.08 7.32 -1.73
N GLY A 88 17.38 6.20 -1.37
CA GLY A 88 17.22 5.07 -2.28
C GLY A 88 16.53 5.47 -3.58
N THR A 89 15.46 6.26 -3.52
CA THR A 89 14.82 6.81 -4.74
C THR A 89 15.79 7.66 -5.55
N CYS A 90 16.58 8.55 -4.92
CA CYS A 90 17.59 9.35 -5.62
C CYS A 90 18.63 8.45 -6.31
N ASN A 91 19.11 7.40 -5.66
CA ASN A 91 20.06 6.45 -6.27
C ASN A 91 19.47 5.77 -7.51
N VAL A 92 18.19 5.38 -7.46
CA VAL A 92 17.49 4.81 -8.63
C VAL A 92 17.43 5.83 -9.77
N LEU A 93 17.05 7.08 -9.47
CA LEU A 93 16.94 8.13 -10.49
C LEU A 93 18.29 8.47 -11.14
N GLU A 94 19.37 8.50 -10.37
CA GLU A 94 20.73 8.70 -10.90
C GLU A 94 21.15 7.50 -11.76
N ALA A 95 20.92 6.27 -11.31
CA ALA A 95 21.20 5.08 -12.10
C ALA A 95 20.37 5.02 -13.40
N MET A 96 19.10 5.47 -13.36
CA MET A 96 18.27 5.61 -14.57
C MET A 96 18.84 6.63 -15.56
N ASP A 97 19.27 7.80 -15.08
CA ASP A 97 19.88 8.83 -15.94
C ASP A 97 21.18 8.29 -16.57
N ASP A 98 22.02 7.57 -15.80
CA ASP A 98 23.27 6.95 -16.30
C ASP A 98 23.00 5.85 -17.35
N CYS A 99 21.90 5.10 -17.22
CA CYS A 99 21.49 4.03 -18.15
C CYS A 99 20.57 4.52 -19.29
N GLY A 100 20.19 5.80 -19.31
CA GLY A 100 19.30 6.36 -20.33
C GLY A 100 17.84 5.97 -20.20
N ILE A 101 17.39 5.44 -19.02
CA ILE A 101 16.01 5.05 -18.76
C ILE A 101 15.18 6.30 -18.49
N LYS A 102 14.05 6.43 -19.20
CA LYS A 102 13.22 7.64 -19.20
C LYS A 102 11.85 7.46 -18.58
N LYS A 103 11.48 6.23 -18.20
CA LYS A 103 10.14 5.90 -17.72
C LYS A 103 10.17 5.26 -16.34
N ILE A 104 9.40 5.82 -15.40
CA ILE A 104 9.25 5.29 -14.03
C ILE A 104 7.80 5.35 -13.55
N ILE A 105 7.37 4.26 -12.91
CA ILE A 105 6.14 4.19 -12.13
C ILE A 105 6.54 4.05 -10.66
N PHE A 106 6.07 4.95 -9.80
CA PHE A 106 6.39 5.00 -8.38
C PHE A 106 5.16 4.76 -7.53
N ILE A 107 5.25 3.82 -6.59
CA ILE A 107 4.21 3.61 -5.59
C ILE A 107 4.48 4.48 -4.38
N SER A 108 3.71 5.56 -4.27
CA SER A 108 3.63 6.45 -3.12
C SER A 108 2.57 5.97 -2.12
N SER A 109 1.88 6.86 -1.46
CA SER A 109 0.81 6.55 -0.51
C SER A 109 -0.08 7.77 -0.29
N VAL A 110 -1.37 7.55 0.02
CA VAL A 110 -2.25 8.62 0.54
C VAL A 110 -1.80 9.19 1.89
N ALA A 111 -0.82 8.56 2.57
CA ALA A 111 -0.22 9.06 3.80
C ALA A 111 0.42 10.45 3.64
N VAL A 112 0.72 10.88 2.42
CA VAL A 112 1.20 12.23 2.11
C VAL A 112 0.20 13.33 2.46
N TYR A 113 -1.10 13.03 2.49
CA TYR A 113 -2.13 14.00 2.84
C TYR A 113 -2.29 14.22 4.35
N GLY A 114 -1.79 13.30 5.19
CA GLY A 114 -1.93 13.37 6.64
C GLY A 114 -3.31 12.92 7.16
N LEU A 115 -3.64 13.37 8.36
CA LEU A 115 -4.87 12.97 9.06
C LEU A 115 -5.99 14.01 8.93
N ASN A 116 -7.23 13.55 9.17
CA ASN A 116 -8.43 14.39 9.26
C ASN A 116 -8.70 15.25 8.00
N LYS A 117 -8.44 14.68 6.84
CA LYS A 117 -8.73 15.32 5.55
C LYS A 117 -10.08 14.81 5.01
N ASN A 118 -10.79 15.71 4.32
CA ASN A 118 -12.08 15.38 3.71
C ASN A 118 -11.89 15.05 2.24
N ASN A 119 -11.83 13.75 1.94
CA ASN A 119 -11.78 13.19 0.58
C ASN A 119 -10.76 13.89 -0.36
N PRO A 120 -9.46 13.99 0.03
CA PRO A 120 -8.46 14.71 -0.75
C PRO A 120 -8.25 14.07 -2.13
N ASN A 121 -8.17 14.92 -3.16
CA ASN A 121 -7.75 14.57 -4.50
C ASN A 121 -6.24 14.81 -4.67
N GLU A 122 -5.70 14.59 -5.88
CA GLU A 122 -4.27 14.70 -6.17
C GLU A 122 -3.72 16.13 -6.07
N GLU A 123 -4.59 17.14 -6.12
CA GLU A 123 -4.25 18.57 -6.01
C GLU A 123 -4.37 19.09 -4.57
N TYR A 124 -4.91 18.26 -3.67
CA TYR A 124 -5.06 18.64 -2.27
C TYR A 124 -3.70 18.90 -1.62
N PRO A 125 -3.55 19.94 -0.78
CA PRO A 125 -2.30 20.23 -0.08
C PRO A 125 -1.80 19.04 0.74
N VAL A 126 -0.53 18.70 0.60
CA VAL A 126 0.11 17.64 1.37
C VAL A 126 0.46 18.12 2.77
N ASP A 127 0.26 17.23 3.76
CA ASP A 127 0.49 17.55 5.18
C ASP A 127 0.79 16.25 5.95
N PRO A 128 1.87 15.53 5.59
CA PRO A 128 2.17 14.22 6.16
C PRO A 128 2.51 14.31 7.65
N PHE A 129 1.81 13.53 8.48
CA PHE A 129 1.95 13.62 9.93
C PHE A 129 3.05 12.71 10.51
N ASN A 130 3.38 11.59 9.86
CA ASN A 130 4.38 10.64 10.32
C ASN A 130 5.62 10.59 9.40
N HIS A 131 6.69 9.92 9.86
CA HIS A 131 7.94 9.80 9.08
C HIS A 131 7.74 9.06 7.75
N TYR A 132 6.87 8.06 7.72
CA TYR A 132 6.54 7.36 6.49
C TYR A 132 5.94 8.31 5.44
N GLY A 133 4.87 9.01 5.78
CA GLY A 133 4.24 9.97 4.87
C GLY A 133 5.19 11.08 4.43
N LYS A 134 6.01 11.62 5.35
CA LYS A 134 7.04 12.63 5.06
C LYS A 134 8.08 12.10 4.08
N SER A 135 8.59 10.89 4.28
CA SER A 135 9.59 10.28 3.39
C SER A 135 9.02 9.96 2.00
N LYS A 136 7.75 9.50 1.92
CA LYS A 136 7.09 9.29 0.62
C LYS A 136 6.89 10.60 -0.12
N TRP A 137 6.51 11.68 0.56
CA TRP A 137 6.40 12.99 -0.05
C TRP A 137 7.75 13.52 -0.57
N GLN A 138 8.82 13.45 0.23
CA GLN A 138 10.16 13.84 -0.20
C GLN A 138 10.67 13.00 -1.40
N ALA A 139 10.33 11.72 -1.46
CA ALA A 139 10.61 10.89 -2.64
C ALA A 139 9.84 11.39 -3.88
N GLU A 140 8.58 11.77 -3.74
CA GLU A 140 7.82 12.38 -4.83
C GLU A 140 8.44 13.72 -5.29
N GLU A 141 8.97 14.54 -4.37
CA GLU A 141 9.68 15.79 -4.71
C GLU A 141 10.94 15.50 -5.53
N ALA A 142 11.73 14.50 -5.14
CA ALA A 142 12.92 14.06 -5.89
C ALA A 142 12.53 13.57 -7.30
N LEU A 143 11.47 12.79 -7.43
CA LEU A 143 10.93 12.31 -8.70
C LEU A 143 10.47 13.46 -9.61
N ARG A 144 9.77 14.46 -9.06
CA ARG A 144 9.35 15.65 -9.82
C ARG A 144 10.55 16.46 -10.29
N ALA A 145 11.55 16.63 -9.41
CA ALA A 145 12.79 17.31 -9.79
C ALA A 145 13.53 16.58 -10.92
N TRP A 146 13.58 15.24 -10.85
CA TRP A 146 14.14 14.40 -11.92
C TRP A 146 13.37 14.56 -13.25
N TYR A 147 12.03 14.50 -13.20
CA TYR A 147 11.18 14.67 -14.37
C TYR A 147 11.38 16.05 -15.01
N ASN A 148 11.38 17.11 -14.22
CA ASN A 148 11.48 18.50 -14.68
C ASN A 148 12.82 18.84 -15.38
N LYS A 149 13.90 18.07 -15.11
CA LYS A 149 15.18 18.25 -15.81
C LYS A 149 15.05 18.01 -17.33
N ASN A 150 14.12 17.13 -17.76
CA ASN A 150 13.91 16.80 -19.18
C ASN A 150 12.49 16.26 -19.43
N SER A 151 11.49 17.09 -19.17
CA SER A 151 10.06 16.73 -19.22
C SER A 151 9.57 16.28 -20.62
N ASN A 152 10.24 16.71 -21.68
CA ASN A 152 9.85 16.36 -23.05
C ASN A 152 10.16 14.90 -23.42
N THR A 153 11.04 14.24 -22.68
CA THR A 153 11.48 12.86 -22.99
C THR A 153 11.20 11.88 -21.84
N LYS A 154 10.94 12.38 -20.64
CA LYS A 154 10.71 11.55 -19.45
C LYS A 154 9.23 11.26 -19.23
N THR A 155 8.93 10.11 -18.65
CA THR A 155 7.61 9.77 -18.16
C THR A 155 7.70 9.42 -16.68
N LEU A 156 6.90 10.11 -15.87
CA LEU A 156 6.78 9.90 -14.43
C LEU A 156 5.31 9.65 -14.06
N THR A 157 5.02 8.48 -13.53
CA THR A 157 3.72 8.16 -12.98
C THR A 157 3.83 7.86 -11.49
N ILE A 158 3.10 8.61 -10.66
CA ILE A 158 3.02 8.44 -9.22
C ILE A 158 1.63 7.90 -8.87
N ILE A 159 1.58 6.81 -8.12
CA ILE A 159 0.35 6.24 -7.61
C ILE A 159 0.34 6.40 -6.09
N ARG A 160 -0.73 6.98 -5.54
CA ARG A 160 -0.98 7.13 -4.10
C ARG A 160 -2.11 6.19 -3.70
N PRO A 161 -1.83 4.91 -3.43
CA PRO A 161 -2.87 3.98 -2.99
C PRO A 161 -3.31 4.29 -1.56
N SER A 162 -4.58 4.01 -1.27
CA SER A 162 -5.09 3.81 0.09
C SER A 162 -4.53 2.48 0.65
N VAL A 163 -5.00 2.04 1.83
CA VAL A 163 -4.51 0.78 2.40
C VAL A 163 -4.74 -0.38 1.43
N ILE A 164 -3.65 -1.04 1.00
CA ILE A 164 -3.72 -2.18 0.09
C ILE A 164 -3.99 -3.44 0.91
N PHE A 165 -4.94 -4.26 0.44
CA PHE A 165 -5.32 -5.52 1.07
C PHE A 165 -5.48 -6.64 0.03
N GLY A 166 -5.53 -7.85 0.51
CA GLY A 166 -5.75 -9.05 -0.31
C GLY A 166 -5.26 -10.30 0.41
N GLU A 167 -5.37 -11.45 -0.25
CA GLU A 167 -4.99 -12.73 0.26
C GLU A 167 -3.48 -12.77 0.54
N ARG A 168 -3.08 -13.43 1.63
CA ARG A 168 -1.70 -13.60 2.11
C ARG A 168 -1.06 -12.32 2.69
N ASN A 169 -1.76 -11.19 2.71
CA ASN A 169 -1.26 -9.99 3.37
C ASN A 169 -1.60 -9.99 4.86
N ARG A 170 -0.61 -9.81 5.72
CA ARG A 170 -0.77 -9.74 7.20
C ARG A 170 -0.76 -8.29 7.72
N GLY A 171 -1.36 -7.37 6.96
CA GLY A 171 -1.47 -5.96 7.34
C GLY A 171 -2.74 -5.60 8.12
N ASN A 172 -2.98 -4.29 8.25
CA ASN A 172 -4.07 -3.71 9.06
C ASN A 172 -5.46 -4.22 8.68
N VAL A 173 -5.74 -4.39 7.37
CA VAL A 173 -7.05 -4.90 6.92
C VAL A 173 -7.23 -6.36 7.31
N TYR A 174 -6.19 -7.20 7.15
CA TYR A 174 -6.22 -8.58 7.62
C TYR A 174 -6.52 -8.66 9.12
N ASN A 175 -5.82 -7.85 9.94
CA ASN A 175 -6.03 -7.83 11.39
C ASN A 175 -7.45 -7.41 11.75
N LEU A 176 -8.03 -6.45 11.04
CA LEU A 176 -9.42 -6.03 11.21
C LEU A 176 -10.39 -7.15 10.83
N LEU A 177 -10.23 -7.75 9.66
CA LEU A 177 -11.06 -8.86 9.19
C LEU A 177 -10.97 -10.06 10.14
N LYS A 178 -9.79 -10.38 10.68
CA LYS A 178 -9.57 -11.42 11.68
C LYS A 178 -10.33 -11.14 12.97
N GLN A 179 -10.25 -9.91 13.51
CA GLN A 179 -11.00 -9.52 14.71
C GLN A 179 -12.52 -9.65 14.49
N ILE A 180 -13.02 -9.22 13.33
CA ILE A 180 -14.43 -9.37 13.01
C ILE A 180 -14.79 -10.86 12.90
N SER A 181 -14.04 -11.64 12.14
CA SER A 181 -14.33 -13.06 11.87
C SER A 181 -14.31 -13.94 13.13
N THR A 182 -13.46 -13.62 14.11
CA THR A 182 -13.38 -14.34 15.38
C THR A 182 -14.43 -13.91 16.42
N GLY A 183 -15.24 -12.88 16.13
CA GLY A 183 -16.22 -12.34 17.08
C GLY A 183 -15.61 -11.49 18.20
N LEU A 184 -14.32 -11.19 18.14
CA LEU A 184 -13.61 -10.34 19.14
C LEU A 184 -13.73 -8.85 18.84
N PHE A 185 -14.50 -8.49 17.82
CA PHE A 185 -14.63 -7.12 17.35
C PHE A 185 -15.66 -6.35 18.17
N LEU A 186 -15.25 -5.19 18.72
CA LEU A 186 -16.13 -4.25 19.41
C LEU A 186 -16.60 -3.17 18.43
N LYS A 187 -17.92 -3.06 18.24
CA LYS A 187 -18.51 -1.95 17.46
C LYS A 187 -18.52 -0.68 18.28
N VAL A 188 -17.48 0.14 18.17
CA VAL A 188 -17.39 1.40 18.90
C VAL A 188 -18.07 2.52 18.10
N GLY A 189 -19.02 3.20 18.72
CA GLY A 189 -19.80 4.27 18.08
C GLY A 189 -20.84 3.77 17.09
N SER A 190 -21.14 4.57 16.05
CA SER A 190 -22.16 4.25 15.03
C SER A 190 -21.67 3.26 13.97
N CYS A 191 -20.36 3.09 13.80
CA CYS A 191 -19.74 2.32 12.71
C CYS A 191 -20.17 2.76 11.28
N ASN A 192 -20.63 4.02 11.13
CA ASN A 192 -20.97 4.60 9.82
C ASN A 192 -19.77 5.30 9.17
N ASN A 193 -18.64 5.35 9.85
CA ASN A 193 -17.40 5.87 9.29
C ASN A 193 -16.92 5.00 8.12
N LYS A 194 -16.54 5.68 7.04
CA LYS A 194 -16.09 5.05 5.79
C LYS A 194 -14.58 4.93 5.71
N LYS A 195 -14.11 3.87 5.06
CA LYS A 195 -12.69 3.61 4.84
C LYS A 195 -12.41 3.35 3.37
N SER A 196 -11.52 4.14 2.78
CA SER A 196 -10.97 3.82 1.46
C SER A 196 -9.99 2.67 1.58
N MET A 197 -10.14 1.68 0.72
CA MET A 197 -9.28 0.49 0.63
C MET A 197 -8.97 0.20 -0.84
N ALA A 198 -7.88 -0.52 -1.09
CA ALA A 198 -7.45 -0.90 -2.43
C ALA A 198 -7.15 -2.41 -2.47
N TYR A 199 -7.91 -3.15 -3.26
CA TYR A 199 -7.65 -4.57 -3.46
C TYR A 199 -6.40 -4.79 -4.31
N VAL A 200 -5.52 -5.67 -3.89
CA VAL A 200 -4.23 -5.90 -4.57
C VAL A 200 -4.39 -6.31 -6.02
N GLY A 201 -5.41 -7.11 -6.35
CA GLY A 201 -5.71 -7.51 -7.73
C GLY A 201 -5.97 -6.30 -8.63
N ASN A 202 -6.64 -5.27 -8.12
CA ASN A 202 -6.90 -4.03 -8.85
C ASN A 202 -5.64 -3.16 -8.97
N ILE A 203 -4.82 -3.09 -7.90
CA ILE A 203 -3.54 -2.35 -7.92
C ILE A 203 -2.61 -2.91 -8.97
N VAL A 204 -2.41 -4.23 -9.03
CA VAL A 204 -1.50 -4.82 -10.02
C VAL A 204 -2.04 -4.71 -11.45
N SER A 205 -3.36 -4.76 -11.62
CA SER A 205 -4.02 -4.52 -12.90
C SER A 205 -3.87 -3.08 -13.37
N LEU A 206 -3.96 -2.11 -12.45
CA LEU A 206 -3.67 -0.70 -12.73
C LEU A 206 -2.21 -0.50 -13.15
N LEU A 207 -1.26 -1.09 -12.41
CA LEU A 207 0.16 -1.00 -12.73
C LEU A 207 0.45 -1.55 -14.12
N ALA A 208 -0.09 -2.71 -14.45
CA ALA A 208 0.04 -3.30 -15.79
C ALA A 208 -0.56 -2.40 -16.89
N TYR A 209 -1.75 -1.82 -16.64
CA TYR A 209 -2.37 -0.88 -17.56
C TYR A 209 -1.50 0.37 -17.80
N LEU A 210 -0.90 0.93 -16.75
CA LEU A 210 -0.10 2.15 -16.83
C LEU A 210 1.24 1.95 -17.55
N ILE A 211 1.74 0.73 -17.68
CA ILE A 211 2.95 0.43 -18.46
C ILE A 211 2.80 0.94 -19.91
N GLU A 212 1.66 0.71 -20.52
CA GLU A 212 1.42 1.06 -21.94
C GLU A 212 0.69 2.39 -22.10
N ASN A 213 -0.08 2.81 -21.09
CA ASN A 213 -1.07 3.87 -21.22
C ASN A 213 -0.70 5.18 -20.50
N THR A 214 0.59 5.45 -20.26
CA THR A 214 1.01 6.71 -19.66
C THR A 214 2.17 7.35 -20.38
N GLN A 215 2.09 8.67 -20.50
CA GLN A 215 3.16 9.55 -21.00
C GLN A 215 3.22 10.83 -20.15
N GLY A 216 4.38 11.45 -20.10
CA GLY A 216 4.57 12.71 -19.38
C GLY A 216 4.46 12.54 -17.86
N TYR A 217 3.80 13.50 -17.21
CA TYR A 217 3.65 13.55 -15.75
C TYR A 217 2.25 13.19 -15.30
N ASN A 218 2.13 12.17 -14.47
CA ASN A 218 0.87 11.69 -13.95
C ASN A 218 0.92 11.44 -12.45
N VAL A 219 -0.13 11.83 -11.73
CA VAL A 219 -0.35 11.48 -10.32
C VAL A 219 -1.77 10.95 -10.18
N TYR A 220 -1.92 9.81 -9.52
CA TYR A 220 -3.21 9.17 -9.29
C TYR A 220 -3.35 8.72 -7.83
N ASN A 221 -4.40 9.16 -7.17
CA ASN A 221 -4.88 8.46 -6.00
C ASN A 221 -5.56 7.15 -6.43
N TYR A 222 -5.41 6.10 -5.65
CA TYR A 222 -6.12 4.86 -5.91
C TYR A 222 -6.86 4.34 -4.67
N SER A 223 -8.14 4.11 -4.85
CA SER A 223 -9.03 3.42 -3.90
C SER A 223 -10.14 2.75 -4.68
N ASP A 224 -10.51 1.54 -4.30
CA ASP A 224 -11.71 0.90 -4.87
C ASP A 224 -12.97 1.61 -4.38
N LYS A 225 -13.88 1.88 -5.29
CA LYS A 225 -15.12 2.60 -5.01
C LYS A 225 -16.36 1.74 -5.29
N PRO A 226 -17.46 1.95 -4.55
CA PRO A 226 -17.65 2.91 -3.45
C PRO A 226 -16.95 2.49 -2.15
N ASP A 227 -16.54 3.47 -1.32
CA ASP A 227 -16.01 3.18 0.01
C ASP A 227 -17.10 2.55 0.89
N LEU A 228 -16.74 1.51 1.64
CA LEU A 228 -17.63 0.87 2.58
C LEU A 228 -17.55 1.55 3.97
N SER A 229 -18.70 1.64 4.63
CA SER A 229 -18.77 1.89 6.06
C SER A 229 -18.32 0.67 6.86
N MET A 230 -17.98 0.86 8.13
CA MET A 230 -17.64 -0.28 8.99
C MET A 230 -18.80 -1.26 9.16
N ASN A 231 -20.06 -0.79 9.16
CA ASN A 231 -21.22 -1.66 9.19
C ASN A 231 -21.34 -2.51 7.92
N GLU A 232 -21.16 -1.91 6.74
CA GLU A 232 -21.15 -2.64 5.46
C GLU A 232 -20.02 -3.66 5.40
N LEU A 233 -18.79 -3.29 5.86
CA LEU A 233 -17.67 -4.21 5.94
C LEU A 233 -17.98 -5.42 6.82
N ILE A 234 -18.58 -5.21 8.00
CA ILE A 234 -18.97 -6.31 8.90
C ILE A 234 -20.02 -7.21 8.23
N ASN A 235 -21.00 -6.64 7.54
CA ASN A 235 -22.01 -7.40 6.82
C ASN A 235 -21.39 -8.26 5.70
N GLU A 236 -20.40 -7.74 4.97
CA GLU A 236 -19.68 -8.52 3.95
C GLU A 236 -18.86 -9.67 4.58
N VAL A 237 -18.26 -9.45 5.76
CA VAL A 237 -17.58 -10.53 6.50
C VAL A 237 -18.59 -11.61 6.92
N GLU A 238 -19.74 -11.24 7.50
CA GLU A 238 -20.79 -12.17 7.88
C GLU A 238 -21.29 -13.00 6.69
N LYS A 239 -21.54 -12.34 5.57
CA LYS A 239 -21.99 -12.97 4.32
C LYS A 239 -20.95 -13.97 3.79
N SER A 240 -19.69 -13.57 3.72
CA SER A 240 -18.59 -14.43 3.23
C SER A 240 -18.32 -15.62 4.14
N LEU A 241 -18.53 -15.48 5.47
CA LEU A 241 -18.40 -16.57 6.44
C LEU A 241 -19.64 -17.48 6.53
N GLY A 242 -20.78 -17.07 5.94
CA GLY A 242 -22.05 -17.80 6.05
C GLY A 242 -22.64 -17.84 7.46
N ARG A 243 -22.23 -16.94 8.35
CA ARG A 243 -22.70 -16.90 9.74
C ARG A 243 -22.78 -15.48 10.29
N LYS A 244 -23.72 -15.26 11.22
CA LYS A 244 -23.79 -14.01 12.00
C LYS A 244 -22.66 -13.95 13.02
N ILE A 245 -22.12 -12.75 13.24
CA ILE A 245 -21.08 -12.48 14.22
C ILE A 245 -21.69 -11.72 15.39
N LEU A 246 -21.56 -12.30 16.58
CA LEU A 246 -21.94 -11.60 17.79
C LEU A 246 -20.98 -10.43 18.00
N SER A 247 -21.50 -9.21 17.89
CA SER A 247 -20.71 -8.00 18.09
C SER A 247 -21.33 -7.13 19.17
N VAL A 248 -20.54 -6.79 20.16
CA VAL A 248 -20.95 -5.89 21.25
C VAL A 248 -20.86 -4.44 20.75
N LYS A 249 -21.96 -3.69 20.88
CA LYS A 249 -21.97 -2.25 20.60
C LYS A 249 -21.53 -1.48 21.85
N VAL A 250 -20.50 -0.69 21.70
CA VAL A 250 -19.96 0.16 22.77
C VAL A 250 -20.16 1.62 22.36
N PRO A 251 -20.83 2.45 23.16
CA PRO A 251 -20.90 3.87 22.93
C PRO A 251 -19.50 4.49 22.77
N TYR A 252 -19.34 5.47 21.87
CA TYR A 252 -18.04 6.07 21.58
C TYR A 252 -17.31 6.58 22.84
N ILE A 253 -18.06 7.22 23.76
CA ILE A 253 -17.54 7.74 25.03
C ILE A 253 -16.92 6.61 25.86
N LEU A 254 -17.61 5.48 25.99
CA LEU A 254 -17.11 4.33 26.75
C LEU A 254 -15.89 3.67 26.08
N GLY A 255 -15.90 3.59 24.74
CA GLY A 255 -14.74 3.14 23.97
C GLY A 255 -13.51 4.05 24.19
N MET A 256 -13.71 5.37 24.23
CA MET A 256 -12.64 6.34 24.51
C MET A 256 -12.13 6.24 25.95
N LEU A 257 -13.03 6.11 26.94
CA LEU A 257 -12.65 5.92 28.36
C LEU A 257 -11.81 4.64 28.52
N GLY A 258 -12.24 3.53 27.92
CA GLY A 258 -11.47 2.28 27.89
C GLY A 258 -10.09 2.49 27.25
N GLY A 259 -10.02 3.18 26.12
CA GLY A 259 -8.77 3.53 25.45
C GLY A 259 -7.81 4.30 26.36
N TYR A 260 -8.31 5.30 27.08
CA TYR A 260 -7.48 6.08 28.02
C TYR A 260 -7.02 5.23 29.23
N CYS A 261 -7.85 4.33 29.75
CA CYS A 261 -7.43 3.40 30.80
C CYS A 261 -6.26 2.52 30.33
N PHE A 262 -6.33 1.98 29.09
CA PHE A 262 -5.23 1.21 28.52
C PHE A 262 -3.97 2.06 28.27
N ASP A 263 -4.11 3.33 27.87
CA ASP A 263 -2.98 4.24 27.72
C ASP A 263 -2.26 4.49 29.05
N VAL A 264 -2.99 4.60 30.16
CA VAL A 264 -2.42 4.72 31.52
C VAL A 264 -1.72 3.43 31.95
N LEU A 265 -2.37 2.28 31.73
CA LEU A 265 -1.75 0.97 32.02
C LEU A 265 -0.45 0.76 31.24
N ALA A 266 -0.43 1.12 29.96
CA ALA A 266 0.77 1.06 29.13
C ALA A 266 1.93 1.90 29.69
N LYS A 267 1.63 3.09 30.24
CA LYS A 267 2.66 3.91 30.88
C LYS A 267 3.22 3.29 32.16
N ILE A 268 2.39 2.51 32.87
CA ILE A 268 2.81 1.86 34.13
C ILE A 268 3.58 0.56 33.84
N THR A 269 3.11 -0.24 32.87
CA THR A 269 3.69 -1.56 32.56
C THR A 269 4.84 -1.51 31.55
N GLY A 270 4.95 -0.42 30.77
CA GLY A 270 5.89 -0.32 29.64
C GLY A 270 5.49 -1.14 28.41
N GLU A 271 4.37 -1.86 28.47
CA GLU A 271 3.88 -2.69 27.35
C GLU A 271 3.00 -1.88 26.40
N LYS A 272 3.09 -2.17 25.09
CA LYS A 272 2.23 -1.54 24.08
C LYS A 272 0.84 -2.20 24.08
N PRO A 273 -0.25 -1.48 24.44
CA PRO A 273 -1.57 -2.09 24.56
C PRO A 273 -2.17 -2.42 23.19
N SER A 274 -2.98 -3.47 23.15
CA SER A 274 -3.77 -3.84 21.95
C SER A 274 -4.83 -2.80 21.62
N VAL A 275 -5.34 -2.09 22.63
CA VAL A 275 -6.33 -1.00 22.53
C VAL A 275 -5.72 0.28 23.12
N SER A 276 -5.94 1.42 22.46
CA SER A 276 -5.51 2.74 22.93
C SER A 276 -6.51 3.79 22.48
N SER A 277 -6.53 4.96 23.15
CA SER A 277 -7.41 6.06 22.76
C SER A 277 -7.15 6.52 21.32
N VAL A 278 -5.89 6.53 20.88
CA VAL A 278 -5.51 6.86 19.50
C VAL A 278 -6.03 5.83 18.51
N ARG A 279 -5.97 4.53 18.85
CA ARG A 279 -6.51 3.46 17.99
C ARG A 279 -8.04 3.56 17.88
N VAL A 280 -8.75 3.83 18.98
CA VAL A 280 -10.21 4.06 18.97
C VAL A 280 -10.56 5.26 18.08
N LYS A 281 -9.85 6.39 18.22
CA LYS A 281 -10.05 7.56 17.34
C LYS A 281 -9.82 7.25 15.87
N LYS A 282 -8.69 6.63 15.53
CA LYS A 282 -8.35 6.22 14.15
C LYS A 282 -9.40 5.27 13.59
N PHE A 283 -9.88 4.33 14.41
CA PHE A 283 -10.88 3.36 14.01
C PHE A 283 -12.21 4.03 13.67
N CYS A 284 -12.70 4.95 14.51
CA CYS A 284 -13.99 5.64 14.32
C CYS A 284 -13.93 6.79 13.30
N ALA A 285 -12.73 7.20 12.86
CA ALA A 285 -12.59 8.27 11.87
C ALA A 285 -12.97 7.80 10.47
N THR A 286 -13.64 8.65 9.70
CA THR A 286 -13.77 8.47 8.23
C THR A 286 -12.43 8.80 7.58
N THR A 287 -11.99 7.92 6.68
CA THR A 287 -10.74 8.08 5.93
C THR A 287 -11.02 7.76 4.46
N GLN A 288 -11.34 8.79 3.70
CA GLN A 288 -11.72 8.67 2.28
C GLN A 288 -10.76 9.48 1.42
N PHE A 289 -10.51 9.00 0.21
CA PHE A 289 -9.68 9.66 -0.79
C PHE A 289 -10.40 9.65 -2.13
N ASP A 290 -10.33 10.77 -2.84
CA ASP A 290 -10.88 10.89 -4.18
C ASP A 290 -10.04 10.06 -5.16
N ALA A 291 -10.67 9.20 -5.93
CA ALA A 291 -10.07 8.38 -6.98
C ALA A 291 -10.68 8.68 -8.36
N THR A 292 -11.36 9.81 -8.51
CA THR A 292 -12.05 10.18 -9.76
C THR A 292 -11.09 10.29 -10.94
N ARG A 293 -9.86 10.77 -10.72
CA ARG A 293 -8.88 10.92 -11.79
C ARG A 293 -8.52 9.57 -12.40
N VAL A 294 -8.20 8.57 -11.58
CA VAL A 294 -7.84 7.23 -12.06
C VAL A 294 -9.03 6.50 -12.66
N SER A 295 -10.26 6.67 -12.14
CA SER A 295 -11.45 6.00 -12.65
C SER A 295 -11.87 6.45 -14.07
N LYS A 296 -11.38 7.62 -14.54
CA LYS A 296 -11.59 8.10 -15.91
C LYS A 296 -10.75 7.34 -16.94
N ILE A 297 -9.64 6.76 -16.53
CA ILE A 297 -8.69 6.09 -17.42
C ILE A 297 -8.64 4.58 -17.22
N PHE A 298 -9.01 4.09 -16.06
CA PHE A 298 -8.90 2.68 -15.69
C PHE A 298 -10.18 2.19 -15.03
N LYS A 299 -10.67 1.04 -15.51
CA LYS A 299 -11.77 0.30 -14.90
C LYS A 299 -11.19 -0.90 -14.15
N ALA A 300 -11.35 -0.91 -12.83
CA ALA A 300 -10.89 -2.00 -11.99
C ALA A 300 -11.60 -3.33 -12.37
N PRO A 301 -10.87 -4.45 -12.50
CA PRO A 301 -11.46 -5.74 -12.84
C PRO A 301 -12.33 -6.33 -11.73
N PHE A 302 -12.11 -5.94 -10.49
CA PHE A 302 -12.87 -6.41 -9.32
C PHE A 302 -13.51 -5.23 -8.60
N SER A 303 -14.74 -5.40 -8.12
CA SER A 303 -15.31 -4.48 -7.13
C SER A 303 -14.63 -4.65 -5.77
N LEU A 304 -14.77 -3.66 -4.89
CA LEU A 304 -14.26 -3.76 -3.51
C LEU A 304 -14.86 -4.97 -2.76
N VAL A 305 -16.13 -5.25 -2.99
CA VAL A 305 -16.86 -6.38 -2.37
C VAL A 305 -16.29 -7.72 -2.83
N GLU A 306 -16.05 -7.90 -4.13
CA GLU A 306 -15.43 -9.11 -4.67
C GLU A 306 -14.01 -9.32 -4.12
N GLY A 307 -13.19 -8.26 -4.03
CA GLY A 307 -11.86 -8.34 -3.42
C GLY A 307 -11.91 -8.72 -1.94
N LEU A 308 -12.89 -8.20 -1.19
CA LEU A 308 -13.12 -8.58 0.21
C LEU A 308 -13.58 -10.03 0.33
N GLU A 309 -14.53 -10.46 -0.47
CA GLU A 309 -15.02 -11.85 -0.47
C GLU A 309 -13.88 -12.83 -0.75
N GLN A 310 -13.07 -12.60 -1.80
CA GLN A 310 -11.91 -13.43 -2.13
C GLN A 310 -10.93 -13.49 -0.95
N THR A 311 -10.61 -12.33 -0.37
CA THR A 311 -9.69 -12.26 0.78
C THR A 311 -10.24 -13.00 2.00
N ILE A 312 -11.53 -12.79 2.34
CA ILE A 312 -12.16 -13.42 3.51
C ILE A 312 -12.25 -14.92 3.35
N ARG A 313 -12.69 -15.40 2.19
CA ARG A 313 -12.77 -16.83 1.91
C ARG A 313 -11.41 -17.48 2.00
N PHE A 314 -10.42 -16.91 1.32
CA PHE A 314 -9.05 -17.40 1.36
C PHE A 314 -8.49 -17.42 2.79
N GLU A 315 -8.70 -16.39 3.61
CA GLU A 315 -8.05 -16.25 4.90
C GLU A 315 -8.76 -16.99 6.03
N PHE A 316 -10.10 -17.13 5.98
CA PHE A 316 -10.90 -17.57 7.12
C PHE A 316 -11.87 -18.72 6.85
N VAL A 317 -12.06 -19.12 5.59
CA VAL A 317 -13.00 -20.19 5.20
C VAL A 317 -12.28 -21.39 4.61
N ASP A 318 -11.42 -21.18 3.62
CA ASP A 318 -10.77 -22.25 2.87
C ASP A 318 -9.69 -22.94 3.73
N LYS A 319 -9.60 -24.28 3.59
CA LYS A 319 -8.49 -25.04 4.21
C LYS A 319 -7.20 -24.74 3.49
N LYS A 320 -6.15 -24.42 4.22
CA LYS A 320 -4.86 -24.05 3.71
C LYS A 320 -3.85 -25.17 3.90
N THR A 321 -3.10 -25.46 2.85
CA THR A 321 -1.89 -26.29 2.88
C THR A 321 -0.75 -25.41 2.40
N ASP A 322 0.31 -25.25 3.19
CA ASP A 322 1.54 -24.50 2.92
C ASP A 322 1.37 -23.08 2.31
N GLU A 323 1.52 -22.05 3.13
CA GLU A 323 1.31 -20.68 2.68
C GLU A 323 2.52 -19.77 2.85
N ILE A 324 2.89 -19.14 1.72
CA ILE A 324 3.70 -17.93 1.74
C ILE A 324 2.79 -16.78 2.20
N VAL A 325 3.17 -16.12 3.28
CA VAL A 325 2.49 -14.92 3.80
C VAL A 325 3.42 -13.73 3.75
N PHE A 326 2.85 -12.55 3.53
CA PHE A 326 3.58 -11.29 3.49
C PHE A 326 3.23 -10.47 4.73
N ALA A 327 4.19 -10.27 5.61
CA ALA A 327 4.05 -9.34 6.73
C ALA A 327 4.28 -7.92 6.20
N SER A 328 3.25 -7.09 6.26
CA SER A 328 3.33 -5.68 5.86
C SER A 328 3.43 -4.72 7.07
N GLU A 329 3.44 -5.27 8.29
CA GLU A 329 3.58 -4.50 9.54
C GLU A 329 4.27 -5.33 10.63
#